data_fcef9b8aab99f49ece9f88fb8b726088
#
_entry.id   fcef9b8aab99f49ece9f88fb8b726088
#
_cell.length_a   1.000
_cell.length_b   1.000
_cell.length_c   1.000
_cell.angle_alpha   90.00
_cell.angle_beta   90.00
_cell.angle_gamma   90.00
#
_symmetry.space_group_name_H-M   'P 1'
#
loop_
_entity.id
_entity.type
_entity.pdbx_description
1 polymer ?
#
loop_
_entity_poly.entity_id
_entity_poly.type
_entity_poly.pdbx_seq_one_letter_code
_entity_poly.pdbx_strand_id
1 'polypeptide(L)'
;MCIIAAVLTTLTQLSAQKYDCLLLGNISKSSHERNVINVLDSGMNDSGIDFDNLPRNARIMNQPHSEVKFKDVTLTKYGSLESVLGDDINDIDSLVVRGPINAADFHTIWSSSFYGGLPVANLEYAQIAGNRIPKNAFWYQSEQYTPGSEYIDCIPLRRIILPDGLEEIGEGAFCYAIDLEDVNFPNSLKVINKRCFSDCISLNVNPLIIPEGVEEIGYMAFVNCKSLTGNVILPTTLKKINGGAFFSTKITECNFPDGLEEIGDAAFYATRLKEAILPNSCQSFPGSDHFALNYELEKVRFPEGLTIIPESFVDNCIGLTDFIMPNSIVEIGDRAFWQCGKLHELKLSSNLKSIGLEGLYYCKGLETIYFPSTLETLGAESCECWKNVKSIYCASKIPPVCIDSELNPGWTPFGNYGGDFVNRTPQDTPVYVPIGSADLYRNAWGWNYFTNFIETNNFPSSGIDSAVIDGKEDNGDYYDLLGRKAENPTSGNIYICNGKKILIK
;
A
#
# COMPACT_ATOMS: atom_id res chain seq x y z
N MET A 1 -25.59 -29.19 -4.76
CA MET A 1 -26.03 -28.66 -3.44
C MET A 1 -25.25 -29.24 -2.25
N CYS A 2 -24.48 -30.31 -2.37
CA CYS A 2 -23.69 -30.86 -1.23
C CYS A 2 -22.26 -30.35 -1.11
N ILE A 3 -21.72 -29.60 -2.07
CA ILE A 3 -20.32 -29.10 -2.03
C ILE A 3 -20.26 -27.73 -1.37
N ILE A 4 -21.33 -26.94 -1.42
CA ILE A 4 -21.39 -25.60 -0.79
C ILE A 4 -21.53 -25.68 0.75
N ALA A 5 -22.15 -26.74 1.28
CA ALA A 5 -22.32 -26.93 2.71
C ALA A 5 -21.01 -27.36 3.42
N ALA A 6 -20.10 -28.05 2.72
CA ALA A 6 -18.84 -28.51 3.29
C ALA A 6 -17.79 -27.38 3.38
N VAL A 7 -17.89 -26.35 2.54
CA VAL A 7 -16.99 -25.18 2.57
C VAL A 7 -17.37 -24.21 3.69
N LEU A 8 -18.67 -24.14 4.04
CA LEU A 8 -19.15 -23.27 5.12
C LEU A 8 -18.86 -23.80 6.53
N THR A 9 -18.72 -25.12 6.72
CA THR A 9 -18.45 -25.72 8.04
C THR A 9 -16.97 -25.75 8.42
N THR A 10 -16.04 -25.67 7.45
CA THR A 10 -14.59 -25.57 7.74
C THR A 10 -14.14 -24.14 8.01
N LEU A 11 -14.94 -23.13 7.67
CA LEU A 11 -14.66 -21.70 7.91
C LEU A 11 -15.00 -21.23 9.33
N THR A 12 -15.80 -21.98 10.09
CA THR A 12 -16.21 -21.57 11.45
C THR A 12 -15.23 -21.98 12.55
N GLN A 13 -14.19 -22.77 12.25
CA GLN A 13 -13.19 -23.23 13.25
C GLN A 13 -11.81 -22.57 13.14
N LEU A 14 -11.62 -21.63 12.21
CA LEU A 14 -10.37 -20.90 12.08
C LEU A 14 -10.51 -19.54 12.77
N SER A 15 -9.80 -19.42 13.90
CA SER A 15 -9.67 -18.28 14.82
C SER A 15 -9.84 -16.88 14.20
N ALA A 16 -10.17 -15.88 15.05
CA ALA A 16 -10.32 -14.46 14.73
C ALA A 16 -9.25 -13.84 13.80
N GLN A 17 -8.06 -14.44 13.72
CA GLN A 17 -7.01 -14.04 12.77
C GLN A 17 -7.39 -14.25 11.29
N LYS A 18 -8.29 -15.17 10.97
CA LYS A 18 -8.76 -15.37 9.58
C LYS A 18 -9.91 -14.45 9.17
N TYR A 19 -10.64 -13.89 10.12
CA TYR A 19 -11.65 -12.88 9.81
C TYR A 19 -11.03 -11.54 9.39
N ASP A 20 -9.84 -11.23 9.89
CA ASP A 20 -9.07 -10.05 9.46
C ASP A 20 -8.57 -10.20 8.00
N CYS A 21 -8.32 -11.43 7.53
CA CYS A 21 -7.96 -11.70 6.12
C CYS A 21 -9.17 -11.76 5.17
N LEU A 22 -10.40 -11.95 5.65
CA LEU A 22 -11.57 -12.08 4.76
C LEU A 22 -12.00 -10.75 4.13
N LEU A 23 -11.69 -9.63 4.74
CA LEU A 23 -11.84 -8.31 4.12
C LEU A 23 -10.81 -8.07 3.00
N LEU A 24 -9.64 -8.69 3.09
CA LEU A 24 -8.59 -8.65 2.06
C LEU A 24 -8.66 -9.85 1.10
N GLY A 25 -9.14 -11.01 1.57
CA GLY A 25 -9.10 -12.29 0.84
C GLY A 25 -10.18 -12.52 -0.21
N ASN A 26 -11.22 -11.69 -0.28
CA ASN A 26 -12.22 -11.78 -1.37
C ASN A 26 -11.77 -11.09 -2.66
N ILE A 27 -10.65 -10.38 -2.64
CA ILE A 27 -10.11 -9.68 -3.80
C ILE A 27 -9.24 -10.61 -4.67
N SER A 28 -8.64 -11.65 -4.09
CA SER A 28 -7.65 -12.50 -4.79
C SER A 28 -8.21 -13.76 -5.47
N LYS A 29 -9.50 -14.06 -5.40
CA LYS A 29 -10.03 -15.36 -5.86
C LYS A 29 -10.97 -15.35 -7.07
N SER A 30 -11.13 -14.27 -7.80
CA SER A 30 -11.90 -14.33 -9.04
C SER A 30 -11.25 -13.52 -10.17
N SER A 31 -10.22 -14.09 -10.78
CA SER A 31 -9.59 -13.53 -11.98
C SER A 31 -10.46 -13.62 -13.25
N HIS A 32 -11.63 -14.28 -13.19
CA HIS A 32 -12.41 -14.61 -14.39
C HIS A 32 -13.64 -13.74 -14.66
N GLU A 33 -14.02 -12.79 -13.80
CA GLU A 33 -15.19 -11.93 -14.01
C GLU A 33 -14.94 -10.43 -13.79
N ARG A 34 -13.71 -9.99 -13.77
CA ARG A 34 -13.44 -8.54 -13.76
C ARG A 34 -13.46 -8.01 -15.17
N ASN A 35 -14.68 -7.92 -15.76
CA ASN A 35 -14.91 -6.91 -16.77
C ASN A 35 -14.44 -5.58 -16.21
N VAL A 36 -13.50 -4.94 -16.95
CA VAL A 36 -13.08 -3.56 -16.70
C VAL A 36 -14.30 -2.66 -16.81
N ILE A 37 -15.07 -2.59 -15.73
CA ILE A 37 -16.07 -1.54 -15.57
C ILE A 37 -15.27 -0.36 -15.03
N ASN A 38 -15.34 0.73 -15.74
CA ASN A 38 -14.93 2.04 -15.27
C ASN A 38 -15.67 2.36 -13.96
N VAL A 39 -15.12 1.90 -12.83
CA VAL A 39 -15.58 2.29 -11.50
C VAL A 39 -14.83 3.57 -11.12
N LEU A 40 -15.01 4.62 -11.95
CA LEU A 40 -14.41 5.92 -11.65
C LEU A 40 -15.30 6.79 -10.78
N ASP A 41 -16.55 6.36 -10.41
CA ASP A 41 -17.46 7.25 -9.65
C ASP A 41 -18.59 6.58 -8.88
N SER A 42 -18.50 5.30 -8.52
CA SER A 42 -19.47 4.73 -7.58
C SER A 42 -18.79 4.47 -6.24
N GLY A 43 -19.22 5.19 -5.19
CA GLY A 43 -18.74 5.07 -3.81
C GLY A 43 -19.07 3.74 -3.13
N MET A 44 -18.87 2.62 -3.84
CA MET A 44 -19.01 1.28 -3.27
C MET A 44 -17.64 0.76 -2.89
N ASN A 45 -17.44 0.47 -1.63
CA ASN A 45 -16.28 -0.26 -1.10
C ASN A 45 -16.53 -1.76 -1.23
N ASP A 46 -15.44 -2.52 -1.38
CA ASP A 46 -15.43 -3.98 -1.45
C ASP A 46 -16.02 -4.71 -0.22
N SER A 47 -16.33 -4.00 0.86
CA SER A 47 -17.05 -4.52 2.03
C SER A 47 -18.58 -4.61 1.82
N GLY A 48 -19.11 -4.09 0.70
CA GLY A 48 -20.55 -4.02 0.45
C GLY A 48 -21.29 -3.05 1.37
N ILE A 49 -20.60 -2.26 2.18
CA ILE A 49 -21.18 -1.23 3.02
C ILE A 49 -21.07 0.10 2.27
N ASP A 50 -22.21 0.61 1.83
CA ASP A 50 -22.33 1.95 1.27
C ASP A 50 -22.32 2.97 2.41
N PHE A 51 -21.14 3.51 2.71
CA PHE A 51 -20.99 4.51 3.79
C PHE A 51 -21.63 5.86 3.44
N ASP A 52 -21.89 6.14 2.16
CA ASP A 52 -22.55 7.38 1.75
C ASP A 52 -24.07 7.33 2.00
N ASN A 53 -24.63 6.12 2.09
CA ASN A 53 -26.04 5.83 2.36
C ASN A 53 -26.31 5.16 3.71
N LEU A 54 -25.33 5.14 4.64
CA LEU A 54 -25.64 4.74 6.01
C LEU A 54 -26.80 5.61 6.51
N PRO A 55 -27.88 5.01 7.05
CA PRO A 55 -28.98 5.78 7.56
C PRO A 55 -28.49 6.66 8.70
N ARG A 56 -28.31 7.94 8.41
CA ARG A 56 -28.02 9.00 9.43
C ARG A 56 -29.12 9.12 10.48
N ASN A 57 -30.07 8.19 10.51
CA ASN A 57 -31.32 8.24 11.24
C ASN A 57 -31.21 7.78 12.70
N ALA A 58 -30.06 7.33 13.17
CA ALA A 58 -29.85 7.15 14.60
C ALA A 58 -29.34 8.45 15.28
N ARG A 59 -29.18 9.52 14.52
CA ARG A 59 -28.99 10.84 15.14
C ARG A 59 -30.31 11.22 15.82
N ILE A 60 -30.38 10.99 17.12
CA ILE A 60 -31.12 11.96 17.96
C ILE A 60 -30.32 13.25 17.75
N MET A 61 -30.61 13.98 16.66
CA MET A 61 -30.16 15.35 16.52
C MET A 61 -30.83 16.09 17.64
N ASN A 62 -30.15 16.26 18.77
CA ASN A 62 -30.42 17.38 19.61
C ASN A 62 -30.36 18.59 18.69
N GLN A 63 -31.47 19.35 18.61
CA GLN A 63 -31.51 20.60 17.84
C GLN A 63 -30.28 21.39 18.26
N PRO A 64 -29.54 22.02 17.32
CA PRO A 64 -28.38 22.82 17.71
C PRO A 64 -28.84 23.76 18.80
N HIS A 65 -28.16 23.69 19.95
CA HIS A 65 -28.46 24.56 21.07
C HIS A 65 -28.36 26.00 20.58
N SER A 66 -29.24 26.88 21.04
CA SER A 66 -29.21 28.32 20.73
C SER A 66 -27.94 28.99 21.26
N GLU A 67 -27.23 28.34 22.19
CA GLU A 67 -25.94 28.76 22.75
C GLU A 67 -25.06 27.53 22.92
N VAL A 68 -23.76 27.62 22.54
CA VAL A 68 -22.76 26.55 22.74
C VAL A 68 -22.55 26.32 24.22
N LYS A 69 -22.83 25.11 24.69
CA LYS A 69 -22.64 24.71 26.09
C LYS A 69 -21.21 24.19 26.30
N PHE A 70 -20.41 25.01 26.95
CA PHE A 70 -19.04 24.73 27.34
C PHE A 70 -18.91 24.32 28.78
N LYS A 71 -18.12 23.25 29.06
CA LYS A 71 -17.74 22.83 30.41
C LYS A 71 -16.23 22.70 30.53
N ASP A 72 -15.65 23.28 31.56
CA ASP A 72 -14.27 23.11 32.00
C ASP A 72 -14.25 22.50 33.40
N VAL A 73 -13.83 21.27 33.54
CA VAL A 73 -13.86 20.51 34.76
C VAL A 73 -12.47 20.10 35.22
N THR A 74 -12.24 20.19 36.55
CA THR A 74 -10.99 19.73 37.16
C THR A 74 -11.28 18.53 38.04
N LEU A 75 -10.71 17.37 37.67
CA LEU A 75 -10.83 16.15 38.46
C LEU A 75 -9.73 16.08 39.52
N THR A 76 -10.05 15.56 40.67
CA THR A 76 -9.11 15.37 41.80
C THR A 76 -8.77 13.89 41.98
N LYS A 77 -9.51 12.99 41.32
CA LYS A 77 -9.30 11.54 41.37
C LYS A 77 -9.74 10.89 40.05
N TYR A 78 -9.15 9.76 39.72
CA TYR A 78 -9.51 8.94 38.56
C TYR A 78 -10.96 8.45 38.64
N GLY A 79 -11.64 8.35 37.49
CA GLY A 79 -13.00 7.79 37.38
C GLY A 79 -14.10 8.67 37.99
N SER A 80 -13.88 9.97 38.03
CA SER A 80 -14.85 10.88 38.66
C SER A 80 -15.58 11.81 37.69
N LEU A 81 -15.30 11.74 36.40
CA LEU A 81 -15.86 12.66 35.42
C LEU A 81 -17.39 12.61 35.38
N GLU A 82 -17.99 11.42 35.37
CA GLU A 82 -19.43 11.23 35.36
C GLU A 82 -20.09 11.94 36.55
N SER A 83 -19.55 11.75 37.76
CA SER A 83 -20.08 12.37 38.97
C SER A 83 -19.90 13.89 39.03
N VAL A 84 -18.85 14.42 38.32
CA VAL A 84 -18.60 15.87 38.24
C VAL A 84 -19.51 16.54 37.23
N LEU A 85 -19.80 15.87 36.10
CA LEU A 85 -20.71 16.37 35.07
C LEU A 85 -22.18 16.28 35.52
N GLY A 86 -22.56 15.22 36.27
CA GLY A 86 -23.91 15.03 36.75
C GLY A 86 -24.95 15.04 35.62
N ASP A 87 -26.00 15.86 35.77
CA ASP A 87 -27.10 15.94 34.80
C ASP A 87 -26.70 16.62 33.49
N ASP A 88 -25.57 17.36 33.45
CA ASP A 88 -25.08 18.04 32.24
C ASP A 88 -24.42 17.09 31.23
N ILE A 89 -24.18 15.82 31.61
CA ILE A 89 -23.40 14.85 30.83
C ILE A 89 -23.84 14.69 29.36
N ASN A 90 -25.13 14.86 29.07
CA ASN A 90 -25.71 14.70 27.73
C ASN A 90 -26.13 16.03 27.10
N ASP A 91 -25.62 17.15 27.59
CA ASP A 91 -26.06 18.47 27.15
C ASP A 91 -24.84 19.43 27.04
N ILE A 92 -23.73 18.94 26.46
CA ILE A 92 -22.45 19.65 26.33
C ILE A 92 -21.99 19.63 24.90
N ASP A 93 -21.61 20.80 24.35
CA ASP A 93 -21.02 20.90 23.00
C ASP A 93 -19.48 20.91 23.02
N SER A 94 -18.88 21.31 24.14
CA SER A 94 -17.43 21.33 24.29
C SER A 94 -17.02 21.07 25.74
N LEU A 95 -16.14 20.09 25.93
CA LEU A 95 -15.66 19.64 27.23
C LEU A 95 -14.15 19.80 27.35
N VAL A 96 -13.69 20.51 28.37
CA VAL A 96 -12.28 20.53 28.80
C VAL A 96 -12.16 19.72 30.10
N VAL A 97 -11.24 18.76 30.14
CA VAL A 97 -10.97 17.94 31.31
C VAL A 97 -9.56 18.19 31.83
N ARG A 98 -9.42 18.50 33.09
CA ARG A 98 -8.15 18.70 33.79
C ARG A 98 -7.98 17.67 34.90
N GLY A 99 -6.71 17.32 35.18
CA GLY A 99 -6.38 16.38 36.24
C GLY A 99 -6.47 14.91 35.86
N PRO A 100 -6.54 13.99 36.83
CA PRO A 100 -6.38 12.54 36.56
C PRO A 100 -7.62 11.92 35.90
N ILE A 101 -7.40 11.22 34.77
CA ILE A 101 -8.42 10.46 34.05
C ILE A 101 -7.96 9.03 33.76
N ASN A 102 -8.92 8.11 33.73
CA ASN A 102 -8.69 6.69 33.43
C ASN A 102 -9.75 6.14 32.44
N ALA A 103 -9.80 4.81 32.26
CA ALA A 103 -10.74 4.17 31.35
C ALA A 103 -12.22 4.49 31.64
N ALA A 104 -12.62 4.67 32.92
CA ALA A 104 -13.99 5.05 33.26
C ALA A 104 -14.33 6.47 32.77
N ASP A 105 -13.37 7.41 32.89
CA ASP A 105 -13.56 8.78 32.41
C ASP A 105 -13.62 8.82 30.87
N PHE A 106 -12.84 7.99 30.17
CA PHE A 106 -12.96 7.83 28.71
C PHE A 106 -14.33 7.28 28.32
N HIS A 107 -14.86 6.31 29.06
CA HIS A 107 -16.22 5.82 28.85
C HIS A 107 -17.27 6.92 29.04
N THR A 108 -17.09 7.79 30.03
CA THR A 108 -17.96 8.96 30.23
C THR A 108 -17.92 9.91 29.03
N ILE A 109 -16.72 10.22 28.47
CA ILE A 109 -16.58 11.05 27.28
C ILE A 109 -17.25 10.38 26.09
N TRP A 110 -17.06 9.06 25.92
CA TRP A 110 -17.71 8.27 24.87
C TRP A 110 -19.25 8.36 24.99
N SER A 111 -19.80 8.11 26.18
CA SER A 111 -21.25 8.13 26.40
C SER A 111 -21.84 9.54 26.22
N SER A 112 -21.16 10.59 26.66
CA SER A 112 -21.55 11.99 26.42
C SER A 112 -21.54 12.32 24.92
N SER A 113 -20.57 11.78 24.16
CA SER A 113 -20.53 11.95 22.71
C SER A 113 -21.67 11.16 22.06
N PHE A 114 -21.87 9.91 22.44
CA PHE A 114 -22.84 9.02 21.81
C PHE A 114 -24.30 9.43 22.10
N TYR A 115 -24.66 9.67 23.38
CA TYR A 115 -26.02 10.01 23.80
C TYR A 115 -26.31 11.52 23.78
N GLY A 116 -25.30 12.33 24.12
CA GLY A 116 -25.43 13.79 24.26
C GLY A 116 -24.97 14.56 23.01
N GLY A 117 -24.28 13.90 22.07
CA GLY A 117 -23.80 14.55 20.86
C GLY A 117 -22.55 15.42 21.07
N LEU A 118 -21.73 15.20 22.13
CA LEU A 118 -20.50 15.94 22.39
C LEU A 118 -19.53 15.90 21.20
N PRO A 119 -19.32 17.02 20.47
CA PRO A 119 -18.46 17.02 19.31
C PRO A 119 -16.99 17.32 19.61
N VAL A 120 -16.68 17.96 20.75
CA VAL A 120 -15.32 18.41 21.07
C VAL A 120 -14.91 18.03 22.48
N ALA A 121 -13.82 17.28 22.61
CA ALA A 121 -13.18 16.95 23.89
C ALA A 121 -11.74 17.48 23.93
N ASN A 122 -11.40 18.31 24.90
CA ASN A 122 -10.05 18.80 25.12
C ASN A 122 -9.46 18.17 26.39
N LEU A 123 -8.46 17.31 26.21
CA LEU A 123 -7.73 16.61 27.27
C LEU A 123 -6.29 17.16 27.43
N GLU A 124 -5.97 18.33 26.85
CA GLU A 124 -4.63 18.93 26.88
C GLU A 124 -4.02 18.98 28.29
N TYR A 125 -4.88 19.21 29.30
CA TYR A 125 -4.45 19.34 30.71
C TYR A 125 -4.77 18.09 31.55
N ALA A 126 -5.19 17.00 30.90
CA ALA A 126 -5.51 15.76 31.61
C ALA A 126 -4.24 14.94 31.88
N GLN A 127 -4.24 14.21 32.97
CA GLN A 127 -3.23 13.24 33.37
C GLN A 127 -3.78 11.84 33.12
N ILE A 128 -3.49 11.27 31.97
CA ILE A 128 -4.04 9.97 31.59
C ILE A 128 -3.29 8.86 32.34
N ALA A 129 -4.06 7.98 33.01
CA ALA A 129 -3.51 6.84 33.74
C ALA A 129 -2.62 5.97 32.83
N GLY A 130 -1.36 5.79 33.22
CA GLY A 130 -0.37 5.03 32.45
C GLY A 130 0.05 5.66 31.13
N ASN A 131 -0.17 6.96 30.94
CA ASN A 131 0.15 7.72 29.72
C ASN A 131 -0.40 7.06 28.45
N ARG A 132 -1.55 6.41 28.53
CA ARG A 132 -2.12 5.59 27.46
C ARG A 132 -3.61 5.79 27.30
N ILE A 133 -4.07 6.03 26.06
CA ILE A 133 -5.50 5.90 25.75
C ILE A 133 -5.87 4.43 25.83
N PRO A 134 -6.94 4.08 26.58
CA PRO A 134 -7.36 2.69 26.72
C PRO A 134 -7.70 2.02 25.39
N LYS A 135 -7.59 0.69 25.34
CA LYS A 135 -8.12 -0.11 24.24
C LYS A 135 -9.61 0.18 24.05
N ASN A 136 -10.03 0.40 22.79
CA ASN A 136 -11.42 0.65 22.41
C ASN A 136 -12.06 1.85 23.16
N ALA A 137 -11.28 2.86 23.54
CA ALA A 137 -11.74 3.99 24.36
C ALA A 137 -12.98 4.68 23.78
N PHE A 138 -13.09 4.75 22.46
CA PHE A 138 -14.20 5.38 21.73
C PHE A 138 -14.94 4.42 20.81
N TRP A 139 -14.73 3.12 20.98
CA TRP A 139 -15.42 2.08 20.22
C TRP A 139 -16.19 1.17 21.17
N TYR A 140 -17.51 1.13 21.03
CA TYR A 140 -18.38 0.22 21.78
C TYR A 140 -18.83 -0.91 20.84
N GLN A 141 -18.45 -2.13 21.18
CA GLN A 141 -18.99 -3.34 20.57
C GLN A 141 -20.19 -3.78 21.41
N SER A 142 -21.42 -3.56 20.93
CA SER A 142 -22.58 -4.12 21.60
C SER A 142 -22.47 -5.66 21.60
N GLU A 143 -22.87 -6.32 22.68
CA GLU A 143 -22.93 -7.80 22.77
C GLU A 143 -23.87 -8.39 21.70
N GLN A 144 -24.66 -7.56 21.02
CA GLN A 144 -25.60 -7.92 19.96
C GLN A 144 -25.06 -7.70 18.54
N TYR A 145 -23.75 -7.40 18.39
CA TYR A 145 -23.15 -7.27 17.06
C TYR A 145 -23.25 -8.60 16.32
N THR A 146 -24.14 -8.65 15.31
CA THR A 146 -24.16 -9.71 14.31
C THR A 146 -23.43 -9.19 13.09
N PRO A 147 -22.41 -9.91 12.56
CA PRO A 147 -21.75 -9.54 11.30
C PRO A 147 -22.80 -9.35 10.20
N GLY A 148 -22.84 -8.14 9.62
CA GLY A 148 -23.84 -7.77 8.61
C GLY A 148 -25.02 -6.94 9.15
N SER A 149 -25.04 -6.55 10.44
CA SER A 149 -25.98 -5.54 10.92
C SER A 149 -25.55 -4.17 10.38
N GLU A 150 -26.50 -3.44 9.77
CA GLU A 150 -26.30 -2.09 9.22
C GLU A 150 -26.09 -1.00 10.29
N TYR A 151 -26.02 -1.37 11.57
CA TYR A 151 -25.92 -0.43 12.69
C TYR A 151 -24.52 -0.45 13.26
N ILE A 152 -23.69 0.50 12.85
CA ILE A 152 -22.45 0.87 13.56
C ILE A 152 -22.81 2.04 14.46
N ASP A 153 -22.67 1.84 15.77
CA ASP A 153 -22.88 2.89 16.77
C ASP A 153 -21.75 3.91 16.66
N CYS A 154 -21.94 4.93 15.82
CA CYS A 154 -20.96 5.97 15.55
C CYS A 154 -21.06 7.07 16.61
N ILE A 155 -19.93 7.54 17.12
CA ILE A 155 -19.86 8.67 18.01
C ILE A 155 -19.73 9.98 17.20
N PRO A 156 -20.47 11.04 17.52
CA PRO A 156 -20.35 12.33 16.84
C PRO A 156 -19.17 13.19 17.32
N LEU A 157 -18.15 12.58 17.93
CA LEU A 157 -16.92 13.25 18.32
C LEU A 157 -16.15 13.69 17.07
N ARG A 158 -16.07 15.01 16.86
CA ARG A 158 -15.40 15.59 15.68
C ARG A 158 -13.95 15.98 15.95
N ARG A 159 -13.66 16.35 17.19
CA ARG A 159 -12.32 16.79 17.58
C ARG A 159 -11.95 16.31 18.98
N ILE A 160 -10.74 15.82 19.12
CA ILE A 160 -10.12 15.53 20.41
C ILE A 160 -8.71 16.13 20.46
N ILE A 161 -8.39 16.78 21.60
CA ILE A 161 -7.05 17.30 21.86
C ILE A 161 -6.43 16.42 22.95
N LEU A 162 -5.33 15.76 22.60
CA LEU A 162 -4.60 14.84 23.47
C LEU A 162 -3.49 15.58 24.23
N PRO A 163 -3.20 15.18 25.48
CA PRO A 163 -2.23 15.88 26.33
C PRO A 163 -0.79 15.57 25.93
N ASP A 164 0.10 16.54 26.17
CA ASP A 164 1.53 16.29 26.20
C ASP A 164 1.85 15.25 27.30
N GLY A 165 2.75 14.30 26.99
CA GLY A 165 3.06 13.18 27.88
C GLY A 165 2.30 11.90 27.58
N LEU A 166 1.34 11.91 26.64
CA LEU A 166 0.72 10.68 26.13
C LEU A 166 1.76 9.87 25.35
N GLU A 167 1.95 8.59 25.72
CA GLU A 167 2.95 7.72 25.09
C GLU A 167 2.33 6.66 24.16
N GLU A 168 1.06 6.32 24.37
CA GLU A 168 0.42 5.23 23.60
C GLU A 168 -1.04 5.56 23.26
N ILE A 169 -1.41 5.30 22.00
CA ILE A 169 -2.81 5.21 21.57
C ILE A 169 -3.15 3.72 21.50
N GLY A 170 -4.09 3.29 22.34
CA GLY A 170 -4.46 1.89 22.51
C GLY A 170 -5.08 1.26 21.27
N GLU A 171 -5.09 -0.08 21.23
CA GLU A 171 -5.72 -0.85 20.15
C GLU A 171 -7.19 -0.43 19.96
N GLY A 172 -7.60 -0.12 18.74
CA GLY A 172 -8.97 0.25 18.39
C GLY A 172 -9.48 1.51 19.09
N ALA A 173 -8.63 2.35 19.68
CA ALA A 173 -9.04 3.46 20.54
C ALA A 173 -10.08 4.38 19.90
N PHE A 174 -9.94 4.70 18.62
CA PHE A 174 -10.86 5.53 17.83
C PHE A 174 -11.50 4.76 16.67
N CYS A 175 -11.49 3.42 16.73
CA CYS A 175 -12.06 2.60 15.66
C CYS A 175 -13.53 2.96 15.43
N TYR A 176 -13.91 3.19 14.16
CA TYR A 176 -15.24 3.67 13.75
C TYR A 176 -15.65 5.04 14.31
N ALA A 177 -14.72 5.88 14.73
CA ALA A 177 -15.03 7.29 15.02
C ALA A 177 -15.21 8.04 13.68
N ILE A 178 -16.33 7.77 12.99
CA ILE A 178 -16.53 8.20 11.59
C ILE A 178 -16.64 9.71 11.44
N ASP A 179 -17.09 10.43 12.47
CA ASP A 179 -17.20 11.89 12.48
C ASP A 179 -15.92 12.57 12.96
N LEU A 180 -14.89 11.82 13.42
CA LEU A 180 -13.63 12.40 13.89
C LEU A 180 -12.87 13.05 12.74
N GLU A 181 -12.77 14.38 12.80
CA GLU A 181 -12.12 15.22 11.79
C GLU A 181 -10.67 15.57 12.17
N ASP A 182 -10.41 15.78 13.45
CA ASP A 182 -9.14 16.35 13.94
C ASP A 182 -8.68 15.70 15.25
N VAL A 183 -7.41 15.32 15.29
CA VAL A 183 -6.70 14.84 16.48
C VAL A 183 -5.22 15.24 16.36
N ASN A 184 -4.62 15.69 17.46
CA ASN A 184 -3.19 15.94 17.52
C ASN A 184 -2.42 14.66 17.90
N PHE A 185 -1.17 14.59 17.44
CA PHE A 185 -0.22 13.54 17.81
C PHE A 185 0.89 14.16 18.68
N PRO A 186 0.83 14.01 20.03
CA PRO A 186 1.82 14.63 20.93
C PRO A 186 3.24 14.09 20.67
N ASN A 187 4.25 14.94 20.85
CA ASN A 187 5.66 14.57 20.65
C ASN A 187 6.16 13.45 21.57
N SER A 188 5.45 13.18 22.66
CA SER A 188 5.74 12.08 23.58
C SER A 188 5.27 10.70 23.10
N LEU A 189 4.46 10.66 22.03
CA LEU A 189 3.86 9.42 21.51
C LEU A 189 4.94 8.47 20.99
N LYS A 190 4.87 7.21 21.41
CA LYS A 190 5.79 6.13 21.05
C LYS A 190 5.10 4.98 20.34
N VAL A 191 3.80 4.78 20.64
CA VAL A 191 3.06 3.60 20.16
C VAL A 191 1.72 4.00 19.56
N ILE A 192 1.56 3.64 18.28
CA ILE A 192 0.31 3.72 17.52
C ILE A 192 -0.15 2.28 17.28
N ASN A 193 -1.10 1.80 18.08
CA ASN A 193 -1.51 0.40 18.05
C ASN A 193 -2.39 0.06 16.83
N LYS A 194 -2.65 -1.25 16.67
CA LYS A 194 -3.49 -1.76 15.61
C LYS A 194 -4.90 -1.14 15.67
N ARG A 195 -5.46 -0.83 14.47
CA ARG A 195 -6.81 -0.32 14.28
C ARG A 195 -7.16 0.94 15.08
N CYS A 196 -6.17 1.67 15.62
CA CYS A 196 -6.47 2.79 16.52
C CYS A 196 -7.29 3.90 15.87
N PHE A 197 -7.20 4.10 14.55
CA PHE A 197 -8.01 5.02 13.75
C PHE A 197 -8.70 4.32 12.56
N SER A 198 -8.91 2.98 12.67
CA SER A 198 -9.62 2.24 11.60
C SER A 198 -10.99 2.85 11.35
N ASP A 199 -11.32 3.08 10.07
CA ASP A 199 -12.62 3.59 9.63
C ASP A 199 -13.00 4.98 10.16
N CYS A 200 -12.01 5.80 10.55
CA CYS A 200 -12.19 7.23 10.82
C CYS A 200 -12.32 7.99 9.49
N ILE A 201 -13.45 7.81 8.80
CA ILE A 201 -13.63 8.27 7.40
C ILE A 201 -13.54 9.78 7.22
N SER A 202 -13.83 10.56 8.27
CA SER A 202 -13.75 12.03 8.26
C SER A 202 -12.39 12.59 8.68
N LEU A 203 -11.48 11.74 9.19
CA LEU A 203 -10.18 12.19 9.71
C LEU A 203 -9.37 12.90 8.61
N ASN A 204 -9.09 14.20 8.84
CA ASN A 204 -8.45 15.07 7.85
C ASN A 204 -7.30 15.88 8.48
N VAL A 205 -6.31 15.18 9.00
CA VAL A 205 -5.08 15.77 9.54
C VAL A 205 -4.07 15.89 8.40
N ASN A 206 -3.76 17.11 7.96
CA ASN A 206 -2.85 17.34 6.83
C ASN A 206 -1.88 18.49 7.14
N PRO A 207 -0.55 18.26 7.16
CA PRO A 207 0.10 16.93 7.06
C PRO A 207 -0.16 16.05 8.28
N LEU A 208 -0.24 14.73 8.07
CA LEU A 208 -0.18 13.77 9.18
C LEU A 208 1.29 13.63 9.60
N ILE A 209 1.62 14.18 10.76
CA ILE A 209 2.97 14.11 11.31
C ILE A 209 2.99 13.03 12.40
N ILE A 210 3.70 11.93 12.15
CA ILE A 210 3.95 10.90 13.14
C ILE A 210 5.16 11.34 13.98
N PRO A 211 5.03 11.42 15.31
CA PRO A 211 6.10 11.97 16.18
C PRO A 211 7.38 11.11 16.19
N GLU A 212 8.51 11.79 16.42
CA GLU A 212 9.78 11.10 16.71
C GLU A 212 9.65 10.24 17.97
N GLY A 213 10.23 9.03 17.92
CA GLY A 213 10.10 8.03 18.97
C GLY A 213 9.06 6.94 18.65
N VAL A 214 8.20 7.13 17.64
CA VAL A 214 7.37 6.04 17.11
C VAL A 214 8.25 5.14 16.25
N GLU A 215 8.33 3.86 16.63
CA GLU A 215 9.13 2.86 15.92
C GLU A 215 8.28 1.97 15.00
N GLU A 216 6.97 1.89 15.27
CA GLU A 216 6.05 1.02 14.54
C GLU A 216 4.68 1.68 14.39
N ILE A 217 4.11 1.60 13.17
CA ILE A 217 2.70 1.91 12.90
C ILE A 217 1.93 0.59 12.87
N GLY A 218 0.91 0.48 13.73
CA GLY A 218 0.16 -0.74 13.97
C GLY A 218 -0.62 -1.24 12.75
N TYR A 219 -0.97 -2.52 12.76
CA TYR A 219 -1.79 -3.16 11.74
C TYR A 219 -3.13 -2.44 11.55
N MET A 220 -3.45 -2.05 10.30
CA MET A 220 -4.67 -1.31 9.95
C MET A 220 -4.89 -0.01 10.76
N ALA A 221 -3.82 0.65 11.23
CA ALA A 221 -3.94 1.80 12.13
C ALA A 221 -4.77 2.93 11.55
N PHE A 222 -4.68 3.20 10.24
CA PHE A 222 -5.42 4.25 9.51
C PHE A 222 -6.23 3.68 8.34
N VAL A 223 -6.59 2.38 8.38
CA VAL A 223 -7.38 1.77 7.29
C VAL A 223 -8.69 2.53 7.09
N ASN A 224 -9.08 2.77 5.83
CA ASN A 224 -10.30 3.48 5.45
C ASN A 224 -10.43 4.93 5.99
N CYS A 225 -9.36 5.59 6.39
CA CYS A 225 -9.38 7.03 6.67
C CYS A 225 -9.50 7.80 5.35
N LYS A 226 -10.70 7.81 4.74
CA LYS A 226 -10.93 8.30 3.37
C LYS A 226 -10.74 9.80 3.18
N SER A 227 -10.81 10.58 4.26
CA SER A 227 -10.53 12.03 4.24
C SER A 227 -9.08 12.36 4.55
N LEU A 228 -8.25 11.37 4.93
CA LEU A 228 -6.83 11.56 5.17
C LEU A 228 -6.12 11.74 3.83
N THR A 229 -5.76 12.99 3.54
CA THR A 229 -5.18 13.42 2.25
C THR A 229 -3.82 14.07 2.47
N GLY A 230 -3.10 14.31 1.36
CA GLY A 230 -1.85 15.07 1.38
C GLY A 230 -0.66 14.28 1.89
N ASN A 231 0.19 14.93 2.68
CA ASN A 231 1.49 14.40 3.05
C ASN A 231 1.46 13.68 4.41
N VAL A 232 2.11 12.51 4.46
CA VAL A 232 2.44 11.79 5.70
C VAL A 232 3.92 11.95 5.97
N ILE A 233 4.25 12.52 7.13
CA ILE A 233 5.62 12.70 7.59
C ILE A 233 5.92 11.63 8.65
N LEU A 234 6.72 10.65 8.25
CA LEU A 234 7.16 9.55 9.11
C LEU A 234 8.44 9.93 9.86
N PRO A 235 8.60 9.53 11.13
CA PRO A 235 9.77 9.86 11.93
C PRO A 235 11.01 9.06 11.50
N THR A 236 12.18 9.59 11.83
CA THR A 236 13.45 8.90 11.56
C THR A 236 13.65 7.62 12.37
N THR A 237 12.89 7.48 13.46
CA THR A 237 12.90 6.31 14.36
C THR A 237 12.07 5.14 13.83
N LEU A 238 11.24 5.37 12.78
CA LEU A 238 10.31 4.35 12.30
C LEU A 238 11.05 3.17 11.67
N LYS A 239 10.74 1.96 12.15
CA LYS A 239 11.27 0.69 11.66
C LYS A 239 10.26 -0.09 10.84
N LYS A 240 8.98 0.01 11.20
CA LYS A 240 7.97 -0.87 10.65
C LYS A 240 6.65 -0.17 10.39
N ILE A 241 6.10 -0.44 9.19
CA ILE A 241 4.72 -0.11 8.82
C ILE A 241 4.00 -1.44 8.64
N ASN A 242 3.05 -1.76 9.53
CA ASN A 242 2.34 -3.04 9.46
C ASN A 242 1.30 -3.09 8.35
N GLY A 243 0.79 -4.31 8.09
CA GLY A 243 -0.18 -4.57 7.04
C GLY A 243 -1.42 -3.68 7.14
N GLY A 244 -1.89 -3.18 5.98
CA GLY A 244 -3.06 -2.32 5.87
C GLY A 244 -2.97 -0.97 6.58
N ALA A 245 -1.79 -0.56 7.07
CA ALA A 245 -1.67 0.63 7.93
C ALA A 245 -2.30 1.89 7.31
N PHE A 246 -2.16 2.11 6.01
CA PHE A 246 -2.75 3.22 5.25
C PHE A 246 -3.70 2.77 4.14
N PHE A 247 -4.19 1.53 4.22
CA PHE A 247 -5.10 0.96 3.22
C PHE A 247 -6.31 1.87 2.97
N SER A 248 -6.59 2.17 1.69
CA SER A 248 -7.75 2.98 1.27
C SER A 248 -7.81 4.38 1.90
N THR A 249 -6.65 5.01 2.11
CA THR A 249 -6.54 6.44 2.41
C THR A 249 -6.38 7.23 1.10
N LYS A 250 -6.35 8.56 1.19
CA LYS A 250 -6.09 9.44 0.01
C LYS A 250 -4.77 10.20 0.13
N ILE A 251 -3.80 9.65 0.84
CA ILE A 251 -2.47 10.25 0.96
C ILE A 251 -1.78 10.31 -0.41
N THR A 252 -1.11 11.44 -0.68
CA THR A 252 -0.45 11.69 -1.97
C THR A 252 1.07 11.65 -1.89
N GLU A 253 1.61 11.86 -0.70
CA GLU A 253 3.05 11.90 -0.45
C GLU A 253 3.38 11.21 0.87
N CYS A 254 4.51 10.50 0.90
CA CYS A 254 5.05 9.86 2.09
C CYS A 254 6.58 9.86 2.02
N ASN A 255 7.24 10.39 3.04
CA ASN A 255 8.69 10.21 3.19
C ASN A 255 8.94 8.83 3.80
N PHE A 256 9.66 7.97 3.11
CA PHE A 256 10.12 6.69 3.68
C PHE A 256 11.50 6.90 4.31
N PRO A 257 11.61 6.89 5.66
CA PRO A 257 12.87 7.25 6.33
C PRO A 257 13.95 6.17 6.15
N ASP A 258 15.22 6.60 6.14
CA ASP A 258 16.38 5.71 5.94
C ASP A 258 16.49 4.57 6.97
N GLY A 259 15.78 4.66 8.11
CA GLY A 259 15.72 3.62 9.13
C GLY A 259 14.64 2.57 8.94
N LEU A 260 13.73 2.75 7.96
CA LEU A 260 12.60 1.85 7.74
C LEU A 260 13.08 0.47 7.28
N GLU A 261 12.64 -0.59 7.94
CA GLU A 261 13.07 -1.98 7.71
C GLU A 261 12.01 -2.85 7.05
N GLU A 262 10.71 -2.56 7.33
CA GLU A 262 9.60 -3.40 6.86
C GLU A 262 8.39 -2.56 6.45
N ILE A 263 7.76 -2.97 5.33
CA ILE A 263 6.43 -2.53 4.89
C ILE A 263 5.56 -3.78 4.74
N GLY A 264 4.48 -3.86 5.51
CA GLY A 264 3.60 -5.03 5.57
C GLY A 264 2.63 -5.13 4.40
N ASP A 265 1.91 -6.26 4.39
CA ASP A 265 0.87 -6.61 3.42
C ASP A 265 -0.14 -5.49 3.19
N ALA A 266 -0.40 -5.12 1.95
CA ALA A 266 -1.35 -4.08 1.54
C ALA A 266 -1.21 -2.73 2.30
N ALA A 267 -0.02 -2.41 2.83
CA ALA A 267 0.16 -1.24 3.72
C ALA A 267 -0.24 0.08 3.08
N PHE A 268 -0.03 0.23 1.77
CA PHE A 268 -0.41 1.40 0.97
C PHE A 268 -1.36 1.05 -0.17
N TYR A 269 -2.17 0.00 -0.01
CA TYR A 269 -3.15 -0.40 -1.01
C TYR A 269 -4.21 0.69 -1.22
N ALA A 270 -4.53 0.98 -2.48
CA ALA A 270 -5.56 1.94 -2.89
C ALA A 270 -5.40 3.34 -2.26
N THR A 271 -4.16 3.82 -2.13
CA THR A 271 -3.85 5.22 -1.80
C THR A 271 -3.77 6.08 -3.07
N ARG A 272 -3.32 7.33 -2.93
CA ARG A 272 -3.05 8.24 -4.06
C ARG A 272 -1.60 8.69 -4.12
N LEU A 273 -0.69 7.86 -3.62
CA LEU A 273 0.74 8.12 -3.67
C LEU A 273 1.19 8.35 -5.11
N LYS A 274 2.01 9.39 -5.31
CA LYS A 274 2.61 9.69 -6.60
C LYS A 274 3.97 9.06 -6.79
N GLU A 275 4.72 8.93 -5.71
CA GLU A 275 6.05 8.33 -5.70
C GLU A 275 6.24 7.42 -4.48
N ALA A 276 6.97 6.32 -4.65
CA ALA A 276 7.43 5.44 -3.58
C ALA A 276 8.96 5.24 -3.71
N ILE A 277 9.72 6.09 -3.04
CA ILE A 277 11.19 6.03 -3.03
C ILE A 277 11.62 5.32 -1.76
N LEU A 278 11.77 4.00 -1.85
CA LEU A 278 12.03 3.15 -0.70
C LEU A 278 13.53 3.18 -0.33
N PRO A 279 13.85 3.28 0.98
CA PRO A 279 15.23 3.26 1.43
C PRO A 279 15.84 1.85 1.34
N ASN A 280 17.17 1.77 1.20
CA ASN A 280 17.85 0.48 1.13
C ASN A 280 17.82 -0.31 2.45
N SER A 281 17.46 0.30 3.57
CA SER A 281 17.20 -0.38 4.83
C SER A 281 15.94 -1.25 4.80
N CYS A 282 14.96 -0.92 3.91
CA CYS A 282 13.70 -1.65 3.81
C CYS A 282 13.92 -2.98 3.09
N GLN A 283 14.17 -4.04 3.86
CA GLN A 283 14.51 -5.36 3.36
C GLN A 283 13.42 -6.41 3.61
N SER A 284 12.25 -6.02 4.13
CA SER A 284 11.15 -6.93 4.45
C SER A 284 9.83 -6.42 3.87
N PHE A 285 9.21 -7.27 3.04
CA PHE A 285 7.90 -7.04 2.41
C PHE A 285 7.03 -8.28 2.58
N PRO A 286 6.53 -8.57 3.80
CA PRO A 286 5.66 -9.72 4.02
C PRO A 286 4.29 -9.53 3.37
N GLY A 287 3.75 -10.59 2.77
CA GLY A 287 2.46 -10.57 2.09
C GLY A 287 2.54 -10.06 0.65
N SER A 288 1.48 -9.42 0.19
CA SER A 288 1.29 -8.94 -1.18
C SER A 288 0.73 -7.51 -1.21
N ASP A 289 0.42 -7.01 -2.41
CA ASP A 289 -0.39 -5.80 -2.64
C ASP A 289 0.14 -4.49 -1.99
N HIS A 290 1.42 -4.43 -1.65
CA HIS A 290 2.01 -3.34 -0.84
C HIS A 290 1.65 -1.94 -1.34
N PHE A 291 1.66 -1.74 -2.66
CA PHE A 291 1.31 -0.50 -3.34
C PHE A 291 0.26 -0.70 -4.44
N ALA A 292 -0.51 -1.79 -4.41
CA ALA A 292 -1.51 -2.07 -5.43
C ALA A 292 -2.63 -1.01 -5.47
N LEU A 293 -3.28 -0.86 -6.63
CA LEU A 293 -4.38 0.08 -6.91
C LEU A 293 -4.03 1.56 -6.67
N ASN A 294 -2.75 1.93 -6.68
CA ASN A 294 -2.31 3.32 -6.65
C ASN A 294 -2.31 3.90 -8.07
N TYR A 295 -3.48 4.35 -8.52
CA TYR A 295 -3.68 4.82 -9.91
C TYR A 295 -2.86 6.07 -10.27
N GLU A 296 -2.45 6.86 -9.27
CA GLU A 296 -1.65 8.07 -9.43
C GLU A 296 -0.14 7.83 -9.24
N LEU A 297 0.26 6.59 -8.90
CA LEU A 297 1.68 6.25 -8.67
C LEU A 297 2.44 6.30 -10.00
N GLU A 298 3.35 7.24 -10.12
CA GLU A 298 4.14 7.49 -11.32
C GLU A 298 5.53 6.87 -11.25
N LYS A 299 6.10 6.81 -10.02
CA LYS A 299 7.48 6.39 -9.83
C LYS A 299 7.67 5.51 -8.60
N VAL A 300 8.43 4.44 -8.78
CA VAL A 300 8.89 3.56 -7.70
C VAL A 300 10.38 3.35 -7.79
N ARG A 301 11.08 3.50 -6.67
CA ARG A 301 12.45 3.01 -6.48
C ARG A 301 12.43 1.86 -5.49
N PHE A 302 12.76 0.67 -5.98
CA PHE A 302 12.84 -0.53 -5.16
C PHE A 302 14.21 -0.62 -4.45
N PRO A 303 14.28 -1.13 -3.18
CA PRO A 303 15.54 -1.16 -2.41
C PRO A 303 16.61 -2.07 -3.03
N GLU A 304 17.86 -1.66 -2.92
CA GLU A 304 18.99 -2.51 -3.28
C GLU A 304 19.13 -3.68 -2.29
N GLY A 305 19.63 -4.82 -2.76
CA GLY A 305 19.91 -6.00 -1.93
C GLY A 305 18.80 -7.03 -1.88
N LEU A 306 17.56 -6.65 -2.15
CA LEU A 306 16.45 -7.59 -2.29
C LEU A 306 16.60 -8.44 -3.56
N THR A 307 16.13 -9.68 -3.50
CA THR A 307 16.21 -10.64 -4.62
C THR A 307 14.87 -10.91 -5.28
N ILE A 308 13.76 -10.50 -4.66
CA ILE A 308 12.39 -10.77 -5.13
C ILE A 308 11.60 -9.47 -5.10
N ILE A 309 10.87 -9.19 -6.19
CA ILE A 309 9.76 -8.24 -6.17
C ILE A 309 8.53 -9.03 -5.75
N PRO A 310 7.85 -8.65 -4.64
CA PRO A 310 6.72 -9.40 -4.11
C PRO A 310 5.55 -9.54 -5.07
N GLU A 311 4.67 -10.53 -4.82
CA GLU A 311 3.38 -10.68 -5.48
C GLU A 311 2.57 -9.38 -5.40
N SER A 312 1.92 -9.02 -6.53
CA SER A 312 1.03 -7.85 -6.67
C SER A 312 1.62 -6.53 -6.17
N PHE A 313 2.96 -6.38 -6.16
CA PHE A 313 3.64 -5.24 -5.52
C PHE A 313 3.13 -3.88 -5.97
N VAL A 314 2.94 -3.68 -7.28
CA VAL A 314 2.36 -2.50 -7.94
C VAL A 314 1.22 -2.86 -8.88
N ASP A 315 0.43 -3.89 -8.52
CA ASP A 315 -0.75 -4.32 -9.26
C ASP A 315 -1.71 -3.13 -9.50
N ASN A 316 -2.20 -2.97 -10.73
CA ASN A 316 -3.09 -1.87 -11.12
C ASN A 316 -2.54 -0.44 -10.90
N CYS A 317 -1.22 -0.25 -10.80
CA CYS A 317 -0.62 1.08 -10.82
C CYS A 317 -0.60 1.63 -12.25
N ILE A 318 -1.79 1.93 -12.79
CA ILE A 318 -1.97 2.34 -14.20
C ILE A 318 -1.24 3.63 -14.55
N GLY A 319 -0.88 4.45 -13.56
CA GLY A 319 -0.10 5.69 -13.68
C GLY A 319 1.40 5.48 -13.80
N LEU A 320 1.91 4.28 -13.44
CA LEU A 320 3.34 4.01 -13.31
C LEU A 320 4.08 4.17 -14.64
N THR A 321 5.07 5.07 -14.64
CA THR A 321 5.92 5.36 -15.80
C THR A 321 7.39 4.99 -15.57
N ASP A 322 7.84 4.98 -14.32
CA ASP A 322 9.23 4.72 -13.94
C ASP A 322 9.32 3.74 -12.76
N PHE A 323 9.98 2.61 -12.98
CA PHE A 323 10.27 1.63 -11.93
C PHE A 323 11.77 1.32 -11.93
N ILE A 324 12.47 1.75 -10.88
CA ILE A 324 13.90 1.51 -10.73
C ILE A 324 14.11 0.17 -10.02
N MET A 325 14.43 -0.85 -10.81
CA MET A 325 14.71 -2.22 -10.36
C MET A 325 16.21 -2.40 -10.11
N PRO A 326 16.63 -2.83 -8.91
CA PRO A 326 18.05 -3.14 -8.66
C PRO A 326 18.50 -4.42 -9.36
N ASN A 327 19.81 -4.52 -9.63
CA ASN A 327 20.38 -5.72 -10.25
C ASN A 327 20.43 -6.94 -9.31
N SER A 328 20.11 -6.79 -8.03
CA SER A 328 19.99 -7.90 -7.10
C SER A 328 18.75 -8.77 -7.34
N ILE A 329 17.75 -8.27 -8.08
CA ILE A 329 16.49 -8.99 -8.33
C ILE A 329 16.74 -10.23 -9.17
N VAL A 330 16.27 -11.36 -8.66
CA VAL A 330 16.33 -12.69 -9.29
C VAL A 330 14.94 -13.15 -9.74
N GLU A 331 13.88 -12.63 -9.06
CA GLU A 331 12.51 -13.04 -9.30
C GLU A 331 11.56 -11.85 -9.31
N ILE A 332 10.62 -11.83 -10.25
CA ILE A 332 9.43 -10.98 -10.26
C ILE A 332 8.27 -11.89 -9.87
N GLY A 333 7.61 -11.59 -8.76
CA GLY A 333 6.48 -12.37 -8.22
C GLY A 333 5.24 -12.31 -9.11
N ASP A 334 4.25 -13.14 -8.78
CA ASP A 334 2.97 -13.19 -9.49
C ASP A 334 2.29 -11.80 -9.47
N ARG A 335 1.76 -11.37 -10.61
CA ARG A 335 1.06 -10.08 -10.76
C ARG A 335 1.83 -8.84 -10.32
N ALA A 336 3.13 -8.92 -10.10
CA ALA A 336 3.91 -7.81 -9.50
C ALA A 336 3.71 -6.47 -10.22
N PHE A 337 3.50 -6.47 -11.55
CA PHE A 337 3.24 -5.30 -12.40
C PHE A 337 1.94 -5.42 -13.20
N TRP A 338 0.97 -6.18 -12.70
CA TRP A 338 -0.29 -6.39 -13.40
C TRP A 338 -0.97 -5.05 -13.74
N GLN A 339 -1.35 -4.83 -15.01
CA GLN A 339 -1.95 -3.59 -15.52
C GLN A 339 -1.15 -2.28 -15.33
N CYS A 340 0.16 -2.30 -15.22
CA CYS A 340 1.00 -1.09 -15.27
C CYS A 340 1.03 -0.51 -16.70
N GLY A 341 -0.12 -0.02 -17.16
CA GLY A 341 -0.37 0.28 -18.57
C GLY A 341 0.37 1.47 -19.15
N LYS A 342 0.95 2.37 -18.33
CA LYS A 342 1.79 3.50 -18.77
C LYS A 342 3.28 3.23 -18.71
N LEU A 343 3.70 2.05 -18.27
CA LEU A 343 5.11 1.68 -18.23
C LEU A 343 5.62 1.44 -19.67
N HIS A 344 6.39 2.39 -20.19
CA HIS A 344 6.94 2.33 -21.56
C HIS A 344 8.24 1.53 -21.66
N GLU A 345 9.04 1.57 -20.60
CA GLU A 345 10.30 0.86 -20.47
C GLU A 345 10.37 0.23 -19.08
N LEU A 346 10.77 -1.02 -19.00
CA LEU A 346 11.14 -1.69 -17.76
C LEU A 346 12.52 -2.31 -17.91
N LYS A 347 13.49 -1.77 -17.18
CA LYS A 347 14.84 -2.33 -17.15
C LYS A 347 14.87 -3.49 -16.17
N LEU A 348 14.88 -4.70 -16.72
CA LEU A 348 14.99 -5.91 -15.94
C LEU A 348 16.41 -6.09 -15.37
N SER A 349 16.50 -6.70 -14.19
CA SER A 349 17.77 -7.10 -13.58
C SER A 349 18.53 -8.04 -14.51
N SER A 350 19.86 -7.84 -14.64
CA SER A 350 20.72 -8.77 -15.36
C SER A 350 20.85 -10.14 -14.71
N ASN A 351 20.41 -10.29 -13.46
CA ASN A 351 20.38 -11.53 -12.68
C ASN A 351 19.00 -12.19 -12.63
N LEU A 352 18.01 -11.64 -13.34
CA LEU A 352 16.63 -12.14 -13.30
C LEU A 352 16.58 -13.57 -13.85
N LYS A 353 15.94 -14.47 -13.10
CA LYS A 353 15.76 -15.89 -13.44
C LYS A 353 14.30 -16.25 -13.72
N SER A 354 13.35 -15.57 -13.07
CA SER A 354 11.95 -15.91 -13.21
C SER A 354 11.03 -14.70 -13.21
N ILE A 355 9.96 -14.81 -13.98
CA ILE A 355 8.80 -13.92 -13.93
C ILE A 355 7.60 -14.80 -13.63
N GLY A 356 6.86 -14.50 -12.57
CA GLY A 356 5.72 -15.25 -12.08
C GLY A 356 4.48 -15.14 -12.98
N LEU A 357 3.41 -15.81 -12.55
CA LEU A 357 2.09 -15.78 -13.20
C LEU A 357 1.61 -14.33 -13.37
N GLU A 358 1.20 -13.95 -14.60
CA GLU A 358 0.71 -12.60 -14.89
C GLU A 358 1.66 -11.46 -14.45
N GLY A 359 2.95 -11.73 -14.20
CA GLY A 359 3.89 -10.80 -13.57
C GLY A 359 4.03 -9.45 -14.26
N LEU A 360 3.91 -9.40 -15.58
CA LEU A 360 3.90 -8.18 -16.43
C LEU A 360 2.65 -8.13 -17.32
N TYR A 361 1.56 -8.79 -16.91
CA TYR A 361 0.32 -8.84 -17.68
C TYR A 361 -0.27 -7.44 -17.87
N TYR A 362 -0.75 -7.17 -19.09
CA TYR A 362 -1.39 -5.92 -19.46
C TYR A 362 -0.53 -4.65 -19.31
N CYS A 363 0.80 -4.81 -19.31
CA CYS A 363 1.76 -3.69 -19.42
C CYS A 363 1.78 -3.15 -20.86
N LYS A 364 0.60 -2.73 -21.35
CA LYS A 364 0.36 -2.35 -22.75
C LYS A 364 1.18 -1.17 -23.25
N GLY A 365 1.81 -0.43 -22.35
CA GLY A 365 2.71 0.68 -22.67
C GLY A 365 4.10 0.25 -23.11
N LEU A 366 4.53 -0.97 -22.78
CA LEU A 366 5.86 -1.48 -23.10
C LEU A 366 6.08 -1.48 -24.61
N GLU A 367 7.18 -0.83 -25.03
CA GLU A 367 7.59 -0.78 -26.44
C GLU A 367 8.73 -1.74 -26.75
N THR A 368 9.63 -1.94 -25.81
CA THR A 368 10.77 -2.86 -25.94
C THR A 368 11.05 -3.51 -24.58
N ILE A 369 11.38 -4.79 -24.61
CA ILE A 369 11.83 -5.51 -23.41
C ILE A 369 13.09 -6.32 -23.70
N TYR A 370 13.96 -6.41 -22.68
CA TYR A 370 15.24 -7.12 -22.73
C TYR A 370 15.26 -8.21 -21.66
N PHE A 371 15.06 -9.45 -22.06
CA PHE A 371 15.23 -10.60 -21.19
C PHE A 371 16.71 -10.96 -21.07
N PRO A 372 17.27 -11.00 -19.85
CA PRO A 372 18.68 -11.33 -19.66
C PRO A 372 18.97 -12.79 -19.97
N SER A 373 20.25 -13.11 -20.18
CA SER A 373 20.69 -14.49 -20.44
C SER A 373 20.50 -15.44 -19.26
N THR A 374 20.25 -14.89 -18.08
CA THR A 374 19.98 -15.61 -16.82
C THR A 374 18.54 -16.04 -16.69
N LEU A 375 17.62 -15.54 -17.54
CA LEU A 375 16.21 -15.87 -17.43
C LEU A 375 15.98 -17.35 -17.73
N GLU A 376 15.39 -18.05 -16.78
CA GLU A 376 15.13 -19.49 -16.82
C GLU A 376 13.66 -19.80 -17.09
N THR A 377 12.72 -19.00 -16.50
CA THR A 377 11.28 -19.31 -16.56
C THR A 377 10.41 -18.09 -16.76
N LEU A 378 9.28 -18.30 -17.46
CA LEU A 378 8.18 -17.35 -17.64
C LEU A 378 6.87 -18.02 -17.20
N GLY A 379 6.17 -17.43 -16.24
CA GLY A 379 4.86 -17.88 -15.80
C GLY A 379 3.79 -17.68 -16.87
N ALA A 380 2.66 -18.36 -16.72
CA ALA A 380 1.52 -18.20 -17.63
C ALA A 380 1.07 -16.74 -17.67
N GLU A 381 0.70 -16.25 -18.85
CA GLU A 381 0.22 -14.89 -19.10
C GLU A 381 1.18 -13.76 -18.63
N SER A 382 2.38 -14.11 -18.19
CA SER A 382 3.32 -13.14 -17.62
C SER A 382 3.67 -11.98 -18.54
N CYS A 383 3.56 -12.17 -19.86
CA CYS A 383 3.95 -11.23 -20.93
C CYS A 383 2.81 -11.01 -21.93
N GLU A 384 1.57 -11.22 -21.53
CA GLU A 384 0.40 -11.04 -22.40
C GLU A 384 -0.10 -9.60 -22.40
N CYS A 385 -0.84 -9.23 -23.45
CA CYS A 385 -1.45 -7.90 -23.64
C CYS A 385 -0.44 -6.74 -23.78
N TRP A 386 0.66 -6.95 -24.46
CA TRP A 386 1.67 -5.94 -24.81
C TRP A 386 1.46 -5.38 -26.22
N LYS A 387 0.29 -4.77 -26.47
CA LYS A 387 -0.11 -4.33 -27.83
C LYS A 387 0.84 -3.36 -28.52
N ASN A 388 1.64 -2.60 -27.76
CA ASN A 388 2.54 -1.59 -28.30
C ASN A 388 3.99 -2.09 -28.44
N VAL A 389 4.25 -3.37 -28.10
CA VAL A 389 5.61 -3.93 -28.17
C VAL A 389 6.09 -3.96 -29.62
N LYS A 390 7.26 -3.37 -29.82
CA LYS A 390 7.93 -3.24 -31.13
C LYS A 390 9.06 -4.25 -31.29
N SER A 391 9.66 -4.69 -30.17
CA SER A 391 10.78 -5.63 -30.17
C SER A 391 10.94 -6.31 -28.81
N ILE A 392 11.30 -7.58 -28.85
CA ILE A 392 11.66 -8.39 -27.70
C ILE A 392 13.09 -8.89 -27.92
N TYR A 393 13.97 -8.64 -26.96
CA TYR A 393 15.33 -9.17 -26.97
C TYR A 393 15.45 -10.26 -25.91
N CYS A 394 15.89 -11.44 -26.28
CA CYS A 394 16.14 -12.52 -25.34
C CYS A 394 17.59 -13.01 -25.51
N ALA A 395 18.43 -12.69 -24.52
CA ALA A 395 19.86 -12.95 -24.58
C ALA A 395 20.24 -14.42 -24.26
N SER A 396 19.28 -15.25 -23.86
CA SER A 396 19.51 -16.66 -23.59
C SER A 396 19.65 -17.47 -24.91
N LYS A 397 20.65 -18.36 -24.98
CA LYS A 397 20.79 -19.29 -26.10
C LYS A 397 19.75 -20.40 -26.08
N ILE A 398 19.27 -20.76 -24.90
CA ILE A 398 18.21 -21.75 -24.71
C ILE A 398 16.96 -20.98 -24.34
N PRO A 399 15.83 -21.20 -25.00
CA PRO A 399 14.59 -20.51 -24.66
C PRO A 399 14.24 -20.70 -23.19
N PRO A 400 13.93 -19.63 -22.43
CA PRO A 400 13.34 -19.75 -21.10
C PRO A 400 12.11 -20.66 -21.14
N VAL A 401 11.95 -21.50 -20.11
CA VAL A 401 10.83 -22.42 -20.01
C VAL A 401 9.56 -21.64 -19.75
N CYS A 402 8.57 -21.76 -20.60
CA CYS A 402 7.23 -21.26 -20.37
C CYS A 402 6.48 -22.23 -19.46
N ILE A 403 5.90 -21.70 -18.37
CA ILE A 403 5.12 -22.49 -17.42
C ILE A 403 3.65 -22.39 -17.80
N ASP A 404 2.98 -23.54 -17.88
CA ASP A 404 1.55 -23.63 -18.16
C ASP A 404 0.71 -23.22 -16.93
N SER A 405 -0.47 -22.70 -17.16
CA SER A 405 -1.40 -22.39 -16.08
C SER A 405 -2.04 -23.66 -15.54
N GLU A 406 -1.94 -23.90 -14.24
CA GLU A 406 -2.63 -24.99 -13.58
C GLU A 406 -4.18 -24.85 -13.68
N LEU A 407 -4.67 -23.62 -13.71
CA LEU A 407 -6.10 -23.31 -13.78
C LEU A 407 -6.64 -23.32 -15.20
N ASN A 408 -5.81 -22.95 -16.17
CA ASN A 408 -6.16 -22.82 -17.58
C ASN A 408 -5.11 -23.48 -18.48
N PRO A 409 -5.11 -24.81 -18.59
CA PRO A 409 -4.11 -25.53 -19.37
C PRO A 409 -4.02 -25.04 -20.83
N GLY A 410 -2.81 -24.78 -21.28
CA GLY A 410 -2.54 -24.24 -22.63
C GLY A 410 -2.36 -22.73 -22.71
N TRP A 411 -2.48 -22.01 -21.59
CA TRP A 411 -2.23 -20.56 -21.55
C TRP A 411 -0.72 -20.29 -21.48
N THR A 412 -0.22 -19.64 -22.54
CA THR A 412 1.20 -19.32 -22.67
C THR A 412 1.54 -17.98 -22.02
N PRO A 413 2.81 -17.67 -21.76
CA PRO A 413 3.22 -16.35 -21.27
C PRO A 413 2.82 -15.18 -22.16
N PHE A 414 2.69 -15.38 -23.49
CA PHE A 414 2.53 -14.29 -24.47
C PHE A 414 1.12 -14.16 -25.02
N GLY A 415 0.25 -15.11 -24.80
CA GLY A 415 -1.12 -15.06 -25.27
C GLY A 415 -1.83 -16.41 -25.21
N ASN A 416 -3.13 -16.34 -25.03
CA ASN A 416 -4.01 -17.47 -25.15
C ASN A 416 -4.97 -17.29 -26.34
N TYR A 417 -5.62 -18.37 -26.76
CA TYR A 417 -6.55 -18.35 -27.90
C TYR A 417 -7.90 -17.69 -27.58
N GLY A 418 -8.13 -17.27 -26.33
CA GLY A 418 -9.39 -16.70 -25.85
C GLY A 418 -9.29 -15.29 -25.25
N GLY A 419 -8.10 -14.65 -25.25
CA GLY A 419 -7.84 -13.39 -24.56
C GLY A 419 -8.32 -12.11 -25.28
N ASP A 420 -7.97 -10.97 -24.73
CA ASP A 420 -8.29 -9.63 -25.24
C ASP A 420 -7.63 -9.38 -26.59
N PHE A 421 -8.37 -9.63 -27.69
CA PHE A 421 -7.89 -9.45 -29.06
C PHE A 421 -7.45 -8.02 -29.39
N VAL A 422 -7.94 -7.01 -28.65
CA VAL A 422 -7.63 -5.59 -28.89
C VAL A 422 -6.27 -5.20 -28.33
N ASN A 423 -5.89 -5.78 -27.21
CA ASN A 423 -4.65 -5.46 -26.50
C ASN A 423 -3.58 -6.55 -26.62
N ARG A 424 -3.84 -7.58 -27.41
CA ARG A 424 -2.98 -8.74 -27.61
C ARG A 424 -1.56 -8.35 -28.03
N THR A 425 -0.57 -9.07 -27.53
CA THR A 425 0.82 -9.01 -28.00
C THR A 425 0.86 -9.43 -29.49
N PRO A 426 1.41 -8.61 -30.42
CA PRO A 426 1.42 -8.97 -31.83
C PRO A 426 2.32 -10.19 -32.08
N GLN A 427 1.83 -11.17 -32.84
CA GLN A 427 2.57 -12.41 -33.14
C GLN A 427 3.78 -12.20 -34.07
N ASP A 428 3.76 -11.14 -34.86
CA ASP A 428 4.83 -10.76 -35.83
C ASP A 428 5.87 -9.82 -35.17
N THR A 429 5.75 -9.54 -33.89
CA THR A 429 6.75 -8.78 -33.11
C THR A 429 8.13 -9.41 -33.30
N PRO A 430 9.17 -8.63 -33.72
CA PRO A 430 10.53 -9.12 -33.81
C PRO A 430 11.06 -9.64 -32.48
N VAL A 431 11.44 -10.90 -32.42
CA VAL A 431 12.11 -11.52 -31.27
C VAL A 431 13.58 -11.75 -31.62
N TYR A 432 14.45 -10.95 -31.02
CA TYR A 432 15.89 -11.03 -31.23
C TYR A 432 16.49 -12.07 -30.32
N VAL A 433 17.17 -13.07 -30.88
CA VAL A 433 17.77 -14.20 -30.16
C VAL A 433 19.23 -14.39 -30.55
N PRO A 434 20.07 -15.08 -29.77
CA PRO A 434 21.47 -15.36 -30.13
C PRO A 434 21.58 -16.14 -31.43
N ILE A 435 22.70 -15.91 -32.19
CA ILE A 435 22.99 -16.64 -33.44
C ILE A 435 22.97 -18.15 -33.18
N GLY A 436 22.23 -18.88 -34.01
CA GLY A 436 22.03 -20.34 -33.92
C GLY A 436 20.93 -20.78 -32.97
N SER A 437 20.14 -19.85 -32.42
CA SER A 437 19.05 -20.16 -31.46
C SER A 437 17.64 -20.06 -32.04
N ALA A 438 17.45 -19.46 -33.21
CA ALA A 438 16.12 -19.19 -33.76
C ALA A 438 15.22 -20.44 -33.85
N ASP A 439 15.79 -21.57 -34.30
CA ASP A 439 15.03 -22.81 -34.44
C ASP A 439 14.65 -23.42 -33.06
N LEU A 440 15.46 -23.20 -32.01
CA LEU A 440 15.13 -23.62 -30.68
C LEU A 440 13.90 -22.86 -30.19
N TYR A 441 13.87 -21.52 -30.41
CA TYR A 441 12.74 -20.68 -29.99
C TYR A 441 11.47 -20.99 -30.80
N ARG A 442 11.54 -21.20 -32.09
CA ARG A 442 10.40 -21.59 -32.95
C ARG A 442 9.72 -22.88 -32.48
N ASN A 443 10.50 -23.82 -31.95
CA ASN A 443 10.02 -25.13 -31.53
C ASN A 443 9.69 -25.20 -30.02
N ALA A 444 10.05 -24.16 -29.25
CA ALA A 444 9.76 -24.13 -27.80
C ALA A 444 8.31 -23.74 -27.56
N TRP A 445 7.64 -24.49 -26.68
CA TRP A 445 6.28 -24.18 -26.25
C TRP A 445 6.21 -22.79 -25.61
N GLY A 446 5.15 -22.05 -25.94
CA GLY A 446 4.98 -20.66 -25.56
C GLY A 446 5.68 -19.69 -26.49
N TRP A 447 6.98 -19.89 -26.80
CA TRP A 447 7.73 -19.05 -27.74
C TRP A 447 7.25 -19.21 -29.19
N ASN A 448 6.74 -20.39 -29.58
CA ASN A 448 6.13 -20.65 -30.88
C ASN A 448 4.87 -19.79 -31.16
N TYR A 449 4.44 -18.96 -30.19
CA TYR A 449 3.48 -17.89 -30.37
C TYR A 449 3.95 -16.87 -31.43
N PHE A 450 5.26 -16.55 -31.45
CA PHE A 450 5.85 -15.58 -32.36
C PHE A 450 6.26 -16.21 -33.73
N THR A 451 6.12 -15.41 -34.77
CA THR A 451 6.46 -15.81 -36.13
C THR A 451 7.78 -15.21 -36.65
N ASN A 452 8.30 -14.16 -35.99
CA ASN A 452 9.42 -13.36 -36.50
C ASN A 452 10.63 -13.43 -35.52
N PHE A 453 11.49 -14.44 -35.68
CA PHE A 453 12.74 -14.58 -34.96
C PHE A 453 13.93 -14.08 -35.76
N ILE A 454 14.73 -13.18 -35.18
CA ILE A 454 15.91 -12.55 -35.77
C ILE A 454 17.14 -12.92 -34.94
N GLU A 455 18.11 -13.54 -35.58
CA GLU A 455 19.37 -13.88 -34.91
C GLU A 455 20.32 -12.69 -34.85
N THR A 456 20.89 -12.45 -33.67
CA THR A 456 21.83 -11.34 -33.45
C THR A 456 22.83 -11.68 -32.35
N ASN A 457 24.00 -11.04 -32.38
CA ASN A 457 24.93 -10.98 -31.26
C ASN A 457 24.92 -9.59 -30.59
N ASN A 458 24.16 -8.64 -31.15
CA ASN A 458 24.08 -7.28 -30.62
C ASN A 458 22.82 -7.15 -29.80
N PHE A 459 22.94 -7.47 -28.52
CA PHE A 459 21.90 -7.21 -27.54
C PHE A 459 22.17 -5.85 -26.90
N PRO A 460 21.18 -4.94 -26.91
CA PRO A 460 21.28 -3.72 -26.11
C PRO A 460 21.50 -4.12 -24.66
N SER A 461 22.45 -3.47 -24.00
CA SER A 461 22.72 -3.76 -22.57
C SER A 461 21.46 -3.50 -21.76
N SER A 462 20.97 -4.53 -21.08
CA SER A 462 19.93 -4.40 -20.07
C SER A 462 20.52 -3.64 -18.88
N GLY A 463 20.40 -2.31 -18.86
CA GLY A 463 20.74 -1.44 -17.73
C GLY A 463 22.20 -1.49 -17.25
N ILE A 464 22.81 -0.36 -17.02
CA ILE A 464 24.20 -0.12 -16.67
C ILE A 464 25.16 -0.68 -17.72
N ASP A 465 25.30 0.00 -18.85
CA ASP A 465 26.58 -0.01 -19.53
C ASP A 465 27.61 0.39 -18.50
N SER A 466 28.39 -0.58 -18.06
CA SER A 466 29.64 -0.28 -17.38
C SER A 466 30.53 0.35 -18.46
N ALA A 467 30.34 1.64 -18.73
CA ALA A 467 31.34 2.45 -19.37
C ALA A 467 32.51 2.47 -18.39
N VAL A 468 33.34 1.43 -18.51
CA VAL A 468 34.64 1.37 -17.90
C VAL A 468 35.44 2.47 -18.57
N ILE A 469 35.52 3.64 -17.97
CA ILE A 469 36.43 4.67 -18.39
C ILE A 469 37.78 4.31 -17.79
N ASP A 470 38.64 3.70 -18.61
CA ASP A 470 40.07 3.67 -18.37
C ASP A 470 40.55 5.14 -18.35
N GLY A 471 40.84 5.65 -17.16
CA GLY A 471 41.76 6.74 -16.84
C GLY A 471 41.89 7.96 -17.75
N LYS A 472 40.87 8.35 -18.56
CA LYS A 472 40.87 9.60 -19.30
C LYS A 472 39.92 10.60 -18.66
N GLU A 473 40.47 11.76 -18.30
CA GLU A 473 39.78 12.92 -17.77
C GLU A 473 38.57 13.26 -18.65
N ASP A 474 37.38 12.96 -18.14
CA ASP A 474 36.14 13.49 -18.68
C ASP A 474 35.88 14.81 -17.91
N ASN A 475 35.86 15.93 -18.61
CA ASN A 475 35.68 17.28 -18.04
C ASN A 475 34.23 17.55 -17.60
N GLY A 476 33.45 16.52 -17.28
CA GLY A 476 32.07 16.63 -16.84
C GLY A 476 31.95 16.65 -15.30
N ASP A 477 30.88 17.31 -14.82
CA ASP A 477 30.49 17.23 -13.42
C ASP A 477 29.93 15.85 -13.09
N TYR A 478 30.37 15.27 -11.97
CA TYR A 478 29.86 14.01 -11.44
C TYR A 478 28.73 14.26 -10.45
N TYR A 479 27.67 13.50 -10.56
CA TYR A 479 26.55 13.50 -9.64
C TYR A 479 26.35 12.11 -9.06
N ASP A 480 26.06 12.00 -7.78
CA ASP A 480 25.67 10.72 -7.18
C ASP A 480 24.30 10.26 -7.76
N LEU A 481 23.89 9.03 -7.46
CA LEU A 481 22.63 8.49 -7.95
C LEU A 481 21.39 9.22 -7.39
N LEU A 482 21.58 10.14 -6.42
CA LEU A 482 20.55 11.02 -5.87
C LEU A 482 20.54 12.40 -6.56
N GLY A 483 21.39 12.61 -7.57
CA GLY A 483 21.50 13.88 -8.30
C GLY A 483 22.31 14.95 -7.57
N ARG A 484 23.02 14.64 -6.48
CA ARG A 484 23.89 15.58 -5.77
C ARG A 484 25.26 15.61 -6.43
N LYS A 485 25.81 16.81 -6.64
CA LYS A 485 27.13 16.96 -7.23
C LYS A 485 28.22 16.35 -6.32
N ALA A 486 29.01 15.46 -6.89
CA ALA A 486 30.13 14.81 -6.20
C ALA A 486 31.42 15.55 -6.57
N GLU A 487 31.97 16.31 -5.64
CA GLU A 487 33.21 17.08 -5.85
C GLU A 487 34.45 16.18 -5.95
N ASN A 488 34.42 15.00 -5.31
CA ASN A 488 35.51 14.00 -5.32
C ASN A 488 34.93 12.59 -5.52
N PRO A 489 34.68 12.16 -6.76
CA PRO A 489 34.20 10.81 -7.03
C PRO A 489 35.22 9.78 -6.54
N THR A 490 34.75 8.78 -5.77
CA THR A 490 35.61 7.75 -5.19
C THR A 490 35.55 6.47 -5.99
N SER A 491 36.70 5.76 -6.08
CA SER A 491 36.81 4.46 -6.75
C SER A 491 35.82 3.44 -6.18
N GLY A 492 35.25 2.63 -7.03
CA GLY A 492 34.26 1.61 -6.69
C GLY A 492 32.81 2.11 -6.61
N ASN A 493 32.56 3.42 -6.81
CA ASN A 493 31.21 3.97 -6.81
C ASN A 493 30.74 4.37 -8.21
N ILE A 494 29.41 4.37 -8.39
CA ILE A 494 28.74 4.77 -9.64
C ILE A 494 28.25 6.21 -9.51
N TYR A 495 28.57 7.02 -10.53
CA TYR A 495 28.13 8.41 -10.67
C TYR A 495 27.41 8.65 -11.98
N ILE A 496 26.71 9.77 -12.09
CA ILE A 496 26.15 10.27 -13.35
C ILE A 496 27.08 11.38 -13.84
N CYS A 497 27.60 11.24 -15.06
CA CYS A 497 28.38 12.28 -15.73
C CYS A 497 27.86 12.41 -17.16
N ASN A 498 27.52 13.62 -17.59
CA ASN A 498 26.96 13.90 -18.94
C ASN A 498 25.72 13.02 -19.27
N GLY A 499 24.86 12.75 -18.25
CA GLY A 499 23.67 11.93 -18.41
C GLY A 499 23.91 10.41 -18.50
N LYS A 500 25.18 9.97 -18.33
CA LYS A 500 25.56 8.54 -18.36
C LYS A 500 26.02 8.09 -16.98
N LYS A 501 25.68 6.85 -16.61
CA LYS A 501 26.21 6.22 -15.38
C LYS A 501 27.65 5.77 -15.62
N ILE A 502 28.55 6.14 -14.71
CA ILE A 502 29.98 5.90 -14.79
C ILE A 502 30.45 5.24 -13.49
N LEU A 503 31.12 4.11 -13.59
CA LEU A 503 31.81 3.49 -12.46
C LEU A 503 33.24 4.04 -12.42
N ILE A 504 33.60 4.70 -11.30
CA ILE A 504 34.98 5.14 -11.05
C ILE A 504 35.78 3.93 -10.57
N LYS A 505 36.82 3.58 -11.29
CA LYS A 505 37.77 2.50 -10.93
C LYS A 505 38.83 2.97 -9.95
#